data_d639888797d09aab2ca2ba738af57688
#
_entry.id   d639888797d09aab2ca2ba738af57688
#
_cell.length_a   1.000
_cell.length_b   1.000
_cell.length_c   1.000
_cell.angle_alpha   90.00
_cell.angle_beta   90.00
_cell.angle_gamma   90.00
#
_symmetry.space_group_name_H-M   'P 1'
#
loop_
_entity.id
_entity.type
_entity.pdbx_description
1 polymer ?
#
loop_
_entity_poly.entity_id
_entity_poly.type
_entity_poly.pdbx_seq_one_letter_code
_entity_poly.pdbx_strand_id
1 'polypeptide(L)'
;MLIVATAVALAGCGLPDEDSFQPITRDDRFGLSQTTTPSTTAAPTTTVDATTTTALATTSTLVAELVELYFISGRQLTGVATPLPLNPALGQVMAALLGGPPEGGLGTGLRSALPEDAEISVLSEAGIATVDLPATIFETLDPLDQRLMLGQIVLTLTDRPGVGPVVFTIAGEPTRVYRGDASLTEPGQAVSRDDYLVLLTGGAVATATTATTTSSSAPPAP
;
A
#
# COMPACT_ATOMS: atom_id res chain seq x y z
N MET A 1 3.17 -53.46 -39.38
CA MET A 1 2.27 -52.45 -38.83
C MET A 1 2.11 -52.75 -37.35
N LEU A 2 2.99 -52.15 -36.55
CA LEU A 2 3.14 -52.47 -35.14
C LEU A 2 2.64 -51.25 -34.33
N ILE A 3 1.54 -51.41 -33.61
CA ILE A 3 0.93 -50.39 -32.77
C ILE A 3 1.52 -50.54 -31.38
N VAL A 4 2.33 -49.58 -30.95
CA VAL A 4 2.86 -49.49 -29.59
C VAL A 4 1.89 -48.64 -28.76
N ALA A 5 1.20 -49.25 -27.81
CA ALA A 5 0.33 -48.59 -26.87
C ALA A 5 1.17 -48.11 -25.68
N THR A 6 1.33 -46.81 -25.49
CA THR A 6 2.02 -46.21 -24.35
C THR A 6 0.99 -45.96 -23.24
N ALA A 7 1.09 -46.71 -22.16
CA ALA A 7 0.31 -46.51 -20.94
C ALA A 7 0.93 -45.39 -20.12
N VAL A 8 0.21 -44.27 -19.92
CA VAL A 8 0.57 -43.19 -19.02
C VAL A 8 0.02 -43.51 -17.63
N ALA A 9 0.93 -43.75 -16.67
CA ALA A 9 0.59 -43.88 -15.26
C ALA A 9 0.37 -42.50 -14.67
N LEU A 10 -0.85 -42.15 -14.25
CA LEU A 10 -1.16 -40.98 -13.42
C LEU A 10 -0.73 -41.29 -11.97
N ALA A 11 0.34 -40.68 -11.51
CA ALA A 11 0.67 -40.62 -10.11
C ALA A 11 -0.27 -39.58 -9.46
N GLY A 12 -1.32 -40.04 -8.77
CA GLY A 12 -2.17 -39.19 -7.95
C GLY A 12 -1.42 -38.71 -6.72
N CYS A 13 -1.27 -37.41 -6.56
CA CYS A 13 -0.89 -36.80 -5.27
C CYS A 13 -2.04 -37.04 -4.30
N GLY A 14 -1.82 -37.90 -3.29
CA GLY A 14 -2.78 -38.17 -2.23
C GLY A 14 -3.02 -36.92 -1.40
N LEU A 15 -4.27 -36.46 -1.37
CA LEU A 15 -4.77 -35.56 -0.33
C LEU A 15 -4.74 -36.33 1.01
N PRO A 16 -4.31 -35.69 2.11
CA PRO A 16 -4.44 -36.33 3.42
C PRO A 16 -5.93 -36.49 3.77
N ASP A 17 -6.30 -37.69 4.22
CA ASP A 17 -7.65 -38.01 4.67
C ASP A 17 -8.04 -37.09 5.84
N GLU A 18 -9.23 -36.47 5.73
CA GLU A 18 -9.81 -35.56 6.75
C GLU A 18 -10.19 -36.27 8.07
N ASP A 19 -10.06 -37.59 8.15
CA ASP A 19 -10.37 -38.39 9.34
C ASP A 19 -9.30 -38.31 10.47
N SER A 20 -8.21 -37.53 10.27
CA SER A 20 -7.17 -37.38 11.28
C SER A 20 -7.27 -36.09 12.14
N PHE A 21 -8.39 -35.34 12.04
CA PHE A 21 -8.63 -34.24 12.97
C PHE A 21 -8.98 -34.81 14.35
N GLN A 22 -7.98 -34.93 15.22
CA GLN A 22 -8.25 -35.12 16.63
C GLN A 22 -8.79 -33.83 17.22
N PRO A 23 -10.00 -33.85 17.81
CA PRO A 23 -10.50 -32.69 18.53
C PRO A 23 -9.52 -32.38 19.66
N ILE A 24 -9.08 -31.12 19.73
CA ILE A 24 -8.25 -30.63 20.83
C ILE A 24 -9.13 -30.74 22.08
N THR A 25 -8.87 -31.79 22.92
CA THR A 25 -9.44 -31.86 24.25
C THR A 25 -8.96 -30.62 24.99
N ARG A 26 -9.91 -29.83 25.50
CA ARG A 26 -9.65 -28.73 26.40
C ARG A 26 -9.03 -29.24 27.69
N ASP A 27 -7.75 -29.55 27.68
CA ASP A 27 -7.00 -29.70 28.89
C ASP A 27 -6.74 -28.32 29.46
N ASP A 28 -7.17 -28.12 30.71
CA ASP A 28 -7.07 -26.86 31.48
C ASP A 28 -5.61 -26.41 31.76
N ARG A 29 -4.63 -26.87 30.97
CA ARG A 29 -3.21 -26.55 31.14
C ARG A 29 -2.86 -25.08 30.94
N PHE A 30 -3.76 -24.31 30.39
CA PHE A 30 -3.55 -22.87 30.13
C PHE A 30 -4.46 -21.95 30.95
N GLY A 31 -5.22 -22.47 31.90
CA GLY A 31 -6.02 -21.66 32.83
C GLY A 31 -7.10 -20.78 32.19
N LEU A 32 -7.53 -21.07 30.95
CA LEU A 32 -8.50 -20.25 30.20
C LEU A 32 -9.96 -20.51 30.58
N SER A 33 -10.21 -21.46 31.50
CA SER A 33 -11.55 -21.81 31.96
C SER A 33 -11.95 -21.07 33.24
N GLN A 34 -11.15 -20.16 33.76
CA GLN A 34 -11.56 -19.39 34.95
C GLN A 34 -12.49 -18.25 34.56
N THR A 35 -13.77 -18.54 34.63
CA THR A 35 -14.82 -17.52 34.65
C THR A 35 -14.73 -16.80 36.00
N THR A 36 -14.11 -15.63 36.04
CA THR A 36 -14.15 -14.75 37.21
C THR A 36 -15.55 -14.17 37.35
N THR A 37 -16.33 -14.74 38.24
CA THR A 37 -17.60 -14.13 38.67
C THR A 37 -17.27 -12.86 39.44
N PRO A 38 -17.81 -11.68 39.08
CA PRO A 38 -17.63 -10.49 39.89
C PRO A 38 -18.41 -10.69 41.23
N SER A 39 -17.65 -10.79 42.31
CA SER A 39 -18.21 -10.79 43.66
C SER A 39 -18.58 -9.35 44.02
N THR A 40 -19.87 -9.05 44.06
CA THR A 40 -20.39 -7.78 44.54
C THR A 40 -20.33 -7.80 46.07
N THR A 41 -19.27 -7.24 46.65
CA THR A 41 -19.20 -6.98 48.09
C THR A 41 -19.61 -5.54 48.33
N ALA A 42 -20.65 -5.39 49.15
CA ALA A 42 -21.17 -4.10 49.58
C ALA A 42 -20.12 -3.25 50.28
N ALA A 43 -20.20 -1.95 50.06
CA ALA A 43 -19.28 -0.94 50.56
C ALA A 43 -19.29 -0.84 52.09
N PRO A 44 -18.14 -0.63 52.75
CA PRO A 44 -18.05 0.21 53.94
C PRO A 44 -17.68 1.63 53.58
N THR A 45 -18.50 2.57 53.99
CA THR A 45 -18.23 3.98 53.98
C THR A 45 -17.09 4.26 54.93
N THR A 46 -15.92 4.68 54.41
CA THR A 46 -14.90 5.33 55.23
C THR A 46 -14.21 6.41 54.39
N THR A 47 -14.44 7.61 54.83
CA THR A 47 -13.67 8.81 54.48
C THR A 47 -12.19 8.50 54.66
N VAL A 48 -11.34 8.87 53.72
CA VAL A 48 -10.04 9.52 53.94
C VAL A 48 -9.14 9.50 52.73
N ASP A 49 -8.45 10.61 52.59
CA ASP A 49 -7.18 10.85 51.88
C ASP A 49 -7.03 10.45 50.41
N ALA A 50 -7.06 11.48 49.60
CA ALA A 50 -6.60 11.46 48.24
C ALA A 50 -5.12 11.04 48.13
N THR A 51 -4.88 9.73 48.08
CA THR A 51 -3.60 9.22 47.61
C THR A 51 -3.61 9.32 46.09
N THR A 52 -2.91 10.29 45.57
CA THR A 52 -2.65 10.43 44.13
C THR A 52 -1.89 9.21 43.66
N THR A 53 -2.62 8.20 43.20
CA THR A 53 -2.01 7.06 42.49
C THR A 53 -1.60 7.57 41.10
N THR A 54 -0.32 7.96 41.00
CA THR A 54 0.29 8.19 39.71
C THR A 54 0.24 6.86 38.94
N ALA A 55 -0.75 6.70 38.07
CA ALA A 55 -0.75 5.63 37.10
C ALA A 55 0.50 5.80 36.23
N LEU A 56 1.46 4.89 36.41
CA LEU A 56 2.56 4.76 35.47
C LEU A 56 1.94 4.44 34.10
N ALA A 57 1.90 5.44 33.22
CA ALA A 57 1.57 5.23 31.84
C ALA A 57 2.60 4.24 31.29
N THR A 58 2.18 3.00 31.09
CA THR A 58 2.99 2.00 30.40
C THR A 58 3.07 2.46 28.95
N THR A 59 4.13 3.17 28.61
CA THR A 59 4.43 3.54 27.23
C THR A 59 4.82 2.25 26.52
N SER A 60 3.86 1.58 25.88
CA SER A 60 4.17 0.53 24.91
C SER A 60 4.93 1.19 23.78
N THR A 61 6.24 0.99 23.73
CA THR A 61 7.06 1.38 22.60
C THR A 61 6.69 0.45 21.43
N LEU A 62 5.72 0.87 20.63
CA LEU A 62 5.42 0.19 19.38
C LEU A 62 6.64 0.39 18.49
N VAL A 63 7.21 -0.72 18.02
CA VAL A 63 8.28 -0.66 17.02
C VAL A 63 7.66 -0.09 15.74
N ALA A 64 8.17 1.06 15.31
CA ALA A 64 7.71 1.75 14.12
C ALA A 64 8.71 1.60 12.99
N GLU A 65 8.22 1.56 11.76
CA GLU A 65 8.98 1.64 10.53
C GLU A 65 8.73 3.01 9.88
N LEU A 66 9.77 3.62 9.32
CA LEU A 66 9.61 4.84 8.54
C LEU A 66 9.21 4.47 7.12
N VAL A 67 8.03 4.91 6.73
CA VAL A 67 7.46 4.72 5.37
C VAL A 67 7.44 6.06 4.68
N GLU A 68 7.90 6.10 3.43
CA GLU A 68 7.86 7.31 2.63
C GLU A 68 6.47 7.50 2.02
N LEU A 69 5.78 8.55 2.45
CA LEU A 69 4.49 8.98 1.90
C LEU A 69 4.73 10.22 1.04
N TYR A 70 4.11 10.25 -0.15
CA TYR A 70 4.31 11.36 -1.08
C TYR A 70 3.16 12.36 -1.00
N PHE A 71 3.52 13.64 -0.77
CA PHE A 71 2.60 14.76 -0.68
C PHE A 71 2.94 15.85 -1.69
N ILE A 72 2.00 16.75 -1.93
CA ILE A 72 2.14 17.82 -2.92
C ILE A 72 2.79 19.03 -2.29
N SER A 73 3.90 19.48 -2.88
CA SER A 73 4.58 20.75 -2.60
C SER A 73 4.51 21.62 -3.86
N GLY A 74 3.67 22.65 -3.84
CA GLY A 74 3.40 23.47 -5.02
C GLY A 74 2.75 22.67 -6.15
N ARG A 75 3.54 22.29 -7.17
CA ARG A 75 3.10 21.51 -8.34
C ARG A 75 3.86 20.19 -8.51
N GLN A 76 4.57 19.77 -7.50
CA GLN A 76 5.43 18.61 -7.50
C GLN A 76 5.14 17.73 -6.28
N LEU A 77 5.66 16.51 -6.30
CA LEU A 77 5.56 15.57 -5.20
C LEU A 77 6.85 15.53 -4.40
N THR A 78 6.71 15.44 -3.10
CA THR A 78 7.81 15.33 -2.13
C THR A 78 7.51 14.18 -1.18
N GLY A 79 8.50 13.31 -0.96
CA GLY A 79 8.41 12.24 0.02
C GLY A 79 8.58 12.76 1.44
N VAL A 80 7.82 12.20 2.36
CA VAL A 80 7.88 12.47 3.80
C VAL A 80 7.94 11.15 4.55
N ALA A 81 9.03 10.93 5.29
CA ALA A 81 9.18 9.75 6.14
C ALA A 81 8.19 9.81 7.31
N THR A 82 7.23 8.90 7.32
CA THR A 82 6.14 8.84 8.29
C THR A 82 6.25 7.55 9.11
N PRO A 83 6.23 7.61 10.45
CA PRO A 83 6.29 6.42 11.29
C PRO A 83 4.96 5.65 11.22
N LEU A 84 5.00 4.40 10.78
CA LEU A 84 3.89 3.45 10.77
C LEU A 84 4.26 2.21 11.58
N PRO A 85 3.30 1.35 11.94
CA PRO A 85 3.59 0.05 12.55
C PRO A 85 4.57 -0.76 11.71
N LEU A 86 5.36 -1.62 12.35
CA LEU A 86 6.30 -2.49 11.64
C LEU A 86 5.58 -3.36 10.59
N ASN A 87 6.10 -3.41 9.37
CA ASN A 87 5.50 -4.11 8.22
C ASN A 87 4.03 -3.74 7.98
N PRO A 88 3.71 -2.45 7.76
CA PRO A 88 2.33 -2.03 7.60
C PRO A 88 1.71 -2.65 6.34
N ALA A 89 0.49 -3.13 6.44
CA ALA A 89 -0.29 -3.56 5.27
C ALA A 89 -0.52 -2.36 4.33
N LEU A 90 -0.68 -2.61 3.02
CA LEU A 90 -0.90 -1.54 2.03
C LEU A 90 -2.13 -0.68 2.36
N GLY A 91 -3.19 -1.27 2.92
CA GLY A 91 -4.34 -0.51 3.41
C GLY A 91 -4.01 0.47 4.54
N GLN A 92 -3.05 0.13 5.43
CA GLN A 92 -2.58 1.04 6.49
C GLN A 92 -1.73 2.17 5.91
N VAL A 93 -0.90 1.86 4.90
CA VAL A 93 -0.12 2.88 4.16
C VAL A 93 -1.05 3.84 3.44
N MET A 94 -2.09 3.32 2.77
CA MET A 94 -3.11 4.13 2.10
C MET A 94 -3.91 4.97 3.10
N ALA A 95 -4.31 4.42 4.24
CA ALA A 95 -5.00 5.17 5.29
C ALA A 95 -4.14 6.32 5.84
N ALA A 96 -2.84 6.10 6.01
CA ALA A 96 -1.91 7.15 6.43
C ALA A 96 -1.75 8.25 5.35
N LEU A 97 -1.75 7.87 4.06
CA LEU A 97 -1.71 8.82 2.96
C LEU A 97 -3.00 9.66 2.86
N LEU A 98 -4.17 9.02 3.08
CA LEU A 98 -5.47 9.70 3.15
C LEU A 98 -5.57 10.68 4.33
N GLY A 99 -4.94 10.35 5.46
CA GLY A 99 -4.87 11.23 6.62
C GLY A 99 -4.12 12.54 6.37
N GLY A 100 -3.53 12.69 5.20
CA GLY A 100 -2.87 13.94 4.80
C GLY A 100 -1.44 14.11 5.33
N PRO A 101 -0.82 15.25 5.03
CA PRO A 101 0.53 15.55 5.51
C PRO A 101 0.58 15.63 7.04
N PRO A 102 1.71 15.21 7.66
CA PRO A 102 1.86 15.28 9.11
C PRO A 102 1.77 16.72 9.62
N GLU A 103 1.23 16.87 10.82
CA GLU A 103 1.20 18.20 11.47
C GLU A 103 2.61 18.69 11.82
N GLY A 104 2.77 20.00 11.85
CA GLY A 104 4.02 20.66 12.24
C GLY A 104 5.01 20.85 11.09
N GLY A 105 6.28 21.01 11.43
CA GLY A 105 7.33 21.46 10.50
C GLY A 105 7.51 20.63 9.24
N LEU A 106 7.37 19.30 9.33
CA LEU A 106 7.53 18.38 8.18
C LEU A 106 6.39 18.49 7.17
N GLY A 107 5.19 18.84 7.62
CA GLY A 107 4.02 19.01 6.76
C GLY A 107 3.78 20.44 6.28
N THR A 108 4.58 21.41 6.74
CA THR A 108 4.39 22.82 6.39
C THR A 108 4.50 23.04 4.88
N GLY A 109 3.43 23.58 4.27
CA GLY A 109 3.38 23.85 2.84
C GLY A 109 3.09 22.63 1.97
N LEU A 110 2.82 21.47 2.59
CA LEU A 110 2.38 20.28 1.90
C LEU A 110 0.84 20.19 1.88
N ARG A 111 0.33 19.57 0.84
CA ARG A 111 -1.10 19.24 0.71
C ARG A 111 -1.29 17.86 0.12
N SER A 112 -2.47 17.33 0.23
CA SER A 112 -2.92 16.13 -0.51
C SER A 112 -3.94 16.54 -1.58
N ALA A 113 -3.98 15.81 -2.70
CA ALA A 113 -5.08 15.84 -3.65
C ALA A 113 -6.11 14.73 -3.38
N LEU A 114 -5.81 13.84 -2.42
CA LEU A 114 -6.73 12.81 -1.97
C LEU A 114 -7.71 13.42 -0.96
N PRO A 115 -9.03 13.28 -1.17
CA PRO A 115 -10.00 13.62 -0.13
C PRO A 115 -9.83 12.71 1.09
N GLU A 116 -9.90 13.26 2.31
CA GLU A 116 -9.73 12.50 3.56
C GLU A 116 -10.81 11.43 3.77
N ASP A 117 -11.99 11.65 3.21
CA ASP A 117 -13.15 10.77 3.27
C ASP A 117 -13.27 9.82 2.07
N ALA A 118 -12.28 9.78 1.18
CA ALA A 118 -12.30 8.91 0.02
C ALA A 118 -12.21 7.44 0.42
N GLU A 119 -13.18 6.65 0.01
CA GLU A 119 -13.15 5.19 0.16
C GLU A 119 -12.26 4.57 -0.91
N ILE A 120 -10.98 4.41 -0.61
CA ILE A 120 -9.99 3.79 -1.49
C ILE A 120 -9.57 2.45 -0.91
N SER A 121 -9.73 1.39 -1.69
CA SER A 121 -9.24 0.07 -1.32
C SER A 121 -7.99 -0.31 -2.11
N VAL A 122 -7.11 -1.09 -1.46
CA VAL A 122 -5.86 -1.56 -2.08
C VAL A 122 -5.70 -3.04 -1.84
N LEU A 123 -5.51 -3.79 -2.91
CA LEU A 123 -5.17 -5.21 -2.90
C LEU A 123 -3.82 -5.41 -3.58
N SER A 124 -3.03 -6.37 -3.12
CA SER A 124 -1.77 -6.75 -3.78
C SER A 124 -1.78 -8.23 -4.06
N GLU A 125 -1.56 -8.58 -5.32
CA GLU A 125 -1.46 -9.96 -5.78
C GLU A 125 -0.28 -10.10 -6.75
N ALA A 126 0.58 -11.07 -6.51
CA ALA A 126 1.77 -11.34 -7.32
C ALA A 126 2.65 -10.09 -7.59
N GLY A 127 2.72 -9.17 -6.63
CA GLY A 127 3.52 -7.94 -6.74
C GLY A 127 2.84 -6.80 -7.52
N ILE A 128 1.62 -6.97 -7.97
CA ILE A 128 0.80 -5.93 -8.59
C ILE A 128 -0.17 -5.39 -7.53
N ALA A 129 -0.18 -4.08 -7.34
CA ALA A 129 -1.18 -3.44 -6.49
C ALA A 129 -2.38 -3.00 -7.34
N THR A 130 -3.58 -3.43 -6.95
CA THR A 130 -4.84 -2.94 -7.54
C THR A 130 -5.46 -1.93 -6.57
N VAL A 131 -5.67 -0.72 -7.06
CA VAL A 131 -6.25 0.40 -6.30
C VAL A 131 -7.63 0.69 -6.85
N ASP A 132 -8.66 0.48 -6.04
CA ASP A 132 -10.04 0.81 -6.41
C ASP A 132 -10.41 2.19 -5.88
N LEU A 133 -10.84 3.05 -6.79
CA LEU A 133 -11.15 4.45 -6.54
C LEU A 133 -12.67 4.67 -6.58
N PRO A 134 -13.22 5.58 -5.77
CA PRO A 134 -14.62 5.97 -5.88
C PRO A 134 -14.88 6.71 -7.21
N ALA A 135 -16.04 6.49 -7.81
CA ALA A 135 -16.41 7.04 -9.12
C ALA A 135 -16.32 8.58 -9.18
N THR A 136 -16.58 9.24 -8.07
CA THR A 136 -16.63 10.71 -7.97
C THR A 136 -15.26 11.37 -7.82
N ILE A 137 -14.18 10.58 -7.63
CA ILE A 137 -12.87 11.13 -7.24
C ILE A 137 -12.28 12.08 -8.30
N PHE A 138 -12.59 11.84 -9.57
CA PHE A 138 -12.09 12.66 -10.68
C PHE A 138 -12.97 13.87 -11.01
N GLU A 139 -14.20 13.93 -10.48
CA GLU A 139 -15.17 14.98 -10.85
C GLU A 139 -14.78 16.36 -10.31
N THR A 140 -14.08 16.39 -9.18
CA THR A 140 -13.74 17.61 -8.45
C THR A 140 -12.30 18.10 -8.68
N LEU A 141 -11.47 17.27 -9.31
CA LEU A 141 -10.04 17.54 -9.49
C LEU A 141 -9.74 18.07 -10.91
N ASP A 142 -8.92 19.10 -10.99
CA ASP A 142 -8.37 19.51 -12.29
C ASP A 142 -7.34 18.46 -12.80
N PRO A 143 -6.98 18.51 -14.11
CA PRO A 143 -6.09 17.52 -14.71
C PRO A 143 -4.70 17.43 -14.06
N LEU A 144 -4.18 18.51 -13.47
CA LEU A 144 -2.91 18.48 -12.76
C LEU A 144 -3.07 17.78 -11.41
N ASP A 145 -4.11 18.14 -10.66
CA ASP A 145 -4.36 17.51 -9.35
C ASP A 145 -4.73 16.05 -9.49
N GLN A 146 -5.41 15.62 -10.58
CA GLN A 146 -5.61 14.20 -10.89
C GLN A 146 -4.28 13.47 -11.06
N ARG A 147 -3.33 14.03 -11.81
CA ARG A 147 -1.98 13.43 -11.99
C ARG A 147 -1.19 13.40 -10.69
N LEU A 148 -1.25 14.47 -9.90
CA LEU A 148 -0.58 14.55 -8.61
C LEU A 148 -1.17 13.54 -7.62
N MET A 149 -2.48 13.38 -7.58
CA MET A 149 -3.18 12.38 -6.78
C MET A 149 -2.74 10.95 -7.15
N LEU A 150 -2.76 10.62 -8.44
CA LEU A 150 -2.31 9.31 -8.91
C LEU A 150 -0.83 9.08 -8.59
N GLY A 151 0.00 10.11 -8.76
CA GLY A 151 1.41 10.08 -8.39
C GLY A 151 1.63 9.88 -6.89
N GLN A 152 0.84 10.51 -6.02
CA GLN A 152 0.88 10.27 -4.58
C GLN A 152 0.67 8.79 -4.26
N ILE A 153 -0.36 8.18 -4.84
CA ILE A 153 -0.68 6.77 -4.64
C ILE A 153 0.44 5.87 -5.17
N VAL A 154 0.81 6.03 -6.44
CA VAL A 154 1.78 5.14 -7.10
C VAL A 154 3.14 5.21 -6.42
N LEU A 155 3.68 6.42 -6.20
CA LEU A 155 4.99 6.56 -5.57
C LEU A 155 5.02 6.01 -4.14
N THR A 156 3.95 6.22 -3.37
CA THR A 156 3.83 5.70 -2.01
C THR A 156 3.75 4.17 -1.99
N LEU A 157 2.91 3.56 -2.83
CA LEU A 157 2.74 2.11 -2.83
C LEU A 157 3.95 1.38 -3.41
N THR A 158 4.54 1.90 -4.49
CA THR A 158 5.72 1.28 -5.14
C THR A 158 7.02 1.45 -4.36
N ASP A 159 7.02 2.29 -3.34
CA ASP A 159 8.12 2.37 -2.37
C ASP A 159 8.11 1.20 -1.36
N ARG A 160 7.02 0.45 -1.31
CA ARG A 160 6.90 -0.72 -0.41
C ARG A 160 7.56 -1.96 -1.01
N PRO A 161 8.32 -2.72 -0.19
CA PRO A 161 8.91 -3.98 -0.62
C PRO A 161 7.85 -4.95 -1.18
N GLY A 162 8.11 -5.52 -2.35
CA GLY A 162 7.22 -6.48 -2.98
C GLY A 162 6.06 -5.88 -3.77
N VAL A 163 5.94 -4.55 -3.84
CA VAL A 163 4.99 -3.84 -4.69
C VAL A 163 5.71 -3.34 -5.94
N GLY A 164 5.27 -3.81 -7.09
CA GLY A 164 5.72 -3.35 -8.40
C GLY A 164 4.73 -2.36 -9.02
N PRO A 165 4.16 -2.69 -10.17
CA PRO A 165 3.22 -1.80 -10.84
C PRO A 165 1.86 -1.72 -10.12
N VAL A 166 1.14 -0.63 -10.42
CA VAL A 166 -0.20 -0.34 -9.87
C VAL A 166 -1.22 -0.36 -11.00
N VAL A 167 -2.36 -0.99 -10.78
CA VAL A 167 -3.53 -0.97 -11.65
C VAL A 167 -4.64 -0.22 -10.96
N PHE A 168 -5.34 0.65 -11.68
CA PHE A 168 -6.46 1.40 -11.15
C PHE A 168 -7.79 0.88 -11.66
N THR A 169 -8.75 0.80 -10.74
CA THR A 169 -10.16 0.50 -11.04
C THR A 169 -11.06 1.59 -10.46
N ILE A 170 -12.28 1.67 -10.97
CA ILE A 170 -13.37 2.47 -10.40
C ILE A 170 -14.55 1.53 -10.19
N ALA A 171 -14.97 1.35 -8.94
CA ALA A 171 -16.01 0.40 -8.57
C ALA A 171 -15.75 -1.02 -9.12
N GLY A 172 -14.48 -1.45 -9.09
CA GLY A 172 -14.01 -2.74 -9.59
C GLY A 172 -13.77 -2.83 -11.11
N GLU A 173 -14.15 -1.81 -11.89
CA GLU A 173 -13.99 -1.81 -13.34
C GLU A 173 -12.67 -1.14 -13.76
N PRO A 174 -11.89 -1.76 -14.68
CA PRO A 174 -10.64 -1.18 -15.17
C PRO A 174 -10.84 0.21 -15.77
N THR A 175 -10.03 1.17 -15.34
CA THR A 175 -10.13 2.56 -15.77
C THR A 175 -8.87 3.08 -16.43
N ARG A 176 -9.00 4.20 -17.16
CA ARG A 176 -7.87 4.96 -17.69
C ARG A 176 -7.39 5.96 -16.66
N VAL A 177 -6.08 6.12 -16.57
CA VAL A 177 -5.47 7.10 -15.66
C VAL A 177 -4.40 7.91 -16.38
N TYR A 178 -4.18 9.15 -15.92
CA TYR A 178 -3.10 9.97 -16.41
C TYR A 178 -1.75 9.54 -15.79
N ARG A 179 -0.71 9.44 -16.64
CA ARG A 179 0.67 9.39 -16.16
C ARG A 179 1.19 10.78 -15.78
N GLY A 180 2.33 10.83 -15.16
CA GLY A 180 2.99 12.08 -14.78
C GLY A 180 3.27 13.03 -15.94
N ASP A 181 3.54 12.52 -17.13
CA ASP A 181 3.75 13.27 -18.37
C ASP A 181 2.46 13.75 -19.06
N ALA A 182 1.32 13.50 -18.45
CA ALA A 182 -0.03 13.78 -18.96
C ALA A 182 -0.51 12.84 -20.09
N SER A 183 0.22 11.79 -20.43
CA SER A 183 -0.31 10.73 -21.30
C SER A 183 -1.39 9.92 -20.57
N LEU A 184 -2.34 9.37 -21.33
CA LEU A 184 -3.43 8.56 -20.81
C LEU A 184 -3.13 7.07 -21.05
N THR A 185 -3.41 6.24 -20.05
CA THR A 185 -3.29 4.78 -20.19
C THR A 185 -4.46 4.17 -20.95
N GLU A 186 -4.32 2.92 -21.39
CA GLU A 186 -5.49 2.10 -21.70
C GLU A 186 -6.19 1.64 -20.39
N PRO A 187 -7.49 1.28 -20.44
CA PRO A 187 -8.19 0.76 -19.25
C PRO A 187 -7.48 -0.46 -18.68
N GLY A 188 -7.20 -0.43 -17.35
CA GLY A 188 -6.53 -1.52 -16.66
C GLY A 188 -5.03 -1.67 -16.98
N GLN A 189 -4.45 -0.77 -17.75
CA GLN A 189 -3.01 -0.75 -17.97
C GLN A 189 -2.30 -0.36 -16.68
N ALA A 190 -1.35 -1.21 -16.27
CA ALA A 190 -0.53 -0.96 -15.10
C ALA A 190 0.40 0.24 -15.30
N VAL A 191 0.58 1.01 -14.25
CA VAL A 191 1.54 2.12 -14.17
C VAL A 191 2.60 1.81 -13.13
N SER A 192 3.79 2.36 -13.33
CA SER A 192 4.95 2.13 -12.48
C SER A 192 5.41 3.43 -11.81
N ARG A 193 6.37 3.31 -10.89
CA ARG A 193 7.06 4.44 -10.29
C ARG A 193 7.63 5.39 -11.37
N ASP A 194 8.22 4.82 -12.41
CA ASP A 194 8.90 5.59 -13.46
C ASP A 194 7.95 6.52 -14.22
N ASP A 195 6.68 6.13 -14.36
CA ASP A 195 5.66 6.96 -15.01
C ASP A 195 5.38 8.28 -14.26
N TYR A 196 5.77 8.38 -12.98
CA TYR A 196 5.49 9.54 -12.11
C TYR A 196 6.73 10.26 -11.59
N LEU A 197 7.95 9.78 -11.91
CA LEU A 197 9.20 10.43 -11.47
C LEU A 197 9.30 11.89 -11.93
N VAL A 198 8.71 12.24 -13.08
CA VAL A 198 8.65 13.61 -13.60
C VAL A 198 7.94 14.59 -12.67
N LEU A 199 7.09 14.08 -11.77
CA LEU A 199 6.37 14.89 -10.78
C LEU A 199 7.15 15.11 -9.48
N LEU A 200 8.29 14.43 -9.28
CA LEU A 200 9.09 14.59 -8.07
C LEU A 200 9.83 15.92 -8.04
N THR A 201 9.95 16.49 -6.85
CA THR A 201 10.82 17.64 -6.60
C THR A 201 12.27 17.25 -6.91
N GLY A 202 12.88 17.92 -7.88
CA GLY A 202 14.24 17.58 -8.35
C GLY A 202 14.29 16.52 -9.46
N GLY A 203 13.15 16.03 -9.92
CA GLY A 203 13.05 15.18 -11.09
C GLY A 203 13.42 15.96 -12.36
N ALA A 204 14.70 16.07 -12.66
CA ALA A 204 15.15 16.48 -13.98
C ALA A 204 14.68 15.40 -14.96
N VAL A 205 13.86 15.80 -15.94
CA VAL A 205 13.52 14.96 -17.09
C VAL A 205 14.85 14.55 -17.71
N ALA A 206 15.25 13.30 -17.55
CA ALA A 206 16.31 12.74 -18.36
C ALA A 206 15.79 12.76 -19.80
N THR A 207 16.08 13.85 -20.52
CA THR A 207 15.85 13.91 -21.95
C THR A 207 16.71 12.79 -22.53
N ALA A 208 16.06 11.71 -22.93
CA ALA A 208 16.73 10.67 -23.70
C ALA A 208 17.21 11.32 -25.00
N THR A 209 18.46 11.77 -24.98
CA THR A 209 19.17 12.18 -26.19
C THR A 209 19.34 10.90 -27.01
N THR A 210 18.45 10.69 -27.96
CA THR A 210 18.62 9.68 -29.00
C THR A 210 19.86 10.06 -29.78
N ALA A 211 20.99 9.46 -29.41
CA ALA A 211 22.20 9.55 -30.19
C ALA A 211 21.96 8.82 -31.53
N THR A 212 21.58 9.58 -32.54
CA THR A 212 21.53 9.10 -33.91
C THR A 212 22.98 8.83 -34.33
N THR A 213 23.40 7.58 -34.23
CA THR A 213 24.68 7.12 -34.78
C THR A 213 24.55 7.13 -36.30
N THR A 214 24.95 8.22 -36.93
CA THR A 214 25.10 8.30 -38.37
C THR A 214 26.31 7.45 -38.73
N SER A 215 26.05 6.22 -39.15
CA SER A 215 27.10 5.38 -39.76
C SER A 215 27.47 5.97 -41.12
N SER A 216 28.58 6.70 -41.16
CA SER A 216 29.17 7.17 -42.39
C SER A 216 29.88 6.00 -43.08
N SER A 217 29.25 5.43 -44.10
CA SER A 217 29.86 4.48 -45.02
C SER A 217 30.73 5.29 -45.99
N ALA A 218 32.05 5.16 -45.89
CA ALA A 218 33.00 5.68 -46.89
C ALA A 218 32.95 4.81 -48.15
N PRO A 219 33.01 5.42 -49.36
CA PRO A 219 33.08 4.66 -50.61
C PRO A 219 34.50 4.12 -50.83
N PRO A 220 34.65 2.96 -51.52
CA PRO A 220 35.98 2.44 -51.85
C PRO A 220 36.63 3.32 -52.91
N ALA A 221 37.94 3.59 -52.71
CA ALA A 221 38.78 4.29 -53.69
C ALA A 221 39.18 3.37 -54.88
N PRO A 222 39.50 3.94 -56.04
CA PRO A 222 39.76 3.23 -57.30
C PRO A 222 41.09 2.44 -57.31
#